data_028f7acfc0d2c89eb0df0f87b098af04
#
_entry.id   028f7acfc0d2c89eb0df0f87b098af04
#
_cell.length_a   1.000
_cell.length_b   1.000
_cell.length_c   1.000
_cell.angle_alpha   90.00
_cell.angle_beta   90.00
_cell.angle_gamma   90.00
#
_symmetry.space_group_name_H-M   'P 1'
#
loop_
_entity.id
_entity.type
_entity.pdbx_description
1 polymer ?
#
loop_
_entity_poly.entity_id
_entity_poly.type
_entity_poly.pdbx_seq_one_letter_code
_entity_poly.pdbx_strand_id
1 'polypeptide(L)'
;LSIRRQRQMCIRDRNKGFLAGTLAVVVALSWATVSNYQSWRNGSVEYERAAKPWEELTVARFDALQTRTDETFALLRRQSVVHSSRAFDGTYASVSAALATAEAYGGEQQLIDGARDALRTWAYEHNELVGALNSGSYEQAAELLVSGGGAGEAPFRELDATLSKLIASSREGTQAYIDASLDATRQVSAVVAFLSMLAVVCTWLGIRRRLGEYL
;
A
#
# COMPACT_ATOMS: atom_id res chain seq x y z
N LEU A 1 -41.38 27.43 -54.97
CA LEU A 1 -40.16 26.67 -55.34
C LEU A 1 -38.90 27.20 -54.65
N SER A 2 -38.87 28.40 -54.08
CA SER A 2 -37.72 29.06 -53.47
C SER A 2 -37.39 28.52 -52.04
N ILE A 3 -38.40 28.19 -51.24
CA ILE A 3 -38.25 27.81 -49.80
C ILE A 3 -37.58 26.43 -49.62
N ARG A 4 -37.75 25.52 -50.58
CA ARG A 4 -37.12 24.19 -50.50
C ARG A 4 -35.61 24.24 -50.72
N ARG A 5 -35.09 25.16 -51.50
CA ARG A 5 -33.67 25.36 -51.75
C ARG A 5 -32.94 25.96 -50.56
N GLN A 6 -33.59 26.83 -49.80
CA GLN A 6 -33.01 27.42 -48.60
C GLN A 6 -32.81 26.39 -47.44
N ARG A 7 -33.75 25.44 -47.30
CA ARG A 7 -33.58 24.39 -46.27
C ARG A 7 -32.43 23.42 -46.57
N GLN A 8 -32.13 23.15 -47.84
CA GLN A 8 -31.01 22.27 -48.18
C GLN A 8 -29.64 22.94 -48.03
N MET A 9 -29.53 24.26 -48.15
CA MET A 9 -28.29 25.01 -47.89
C MET A 9 -27.93 25.06 -46.41
N CYS A 10 -28.91 25.17 -45.49
CA CYS A 10 -28.63 25.22 -44.04
C CYS A 10 -28.11 23.90 -43.44
N ILE A 11 -28.37 22.75 -44.06
CA ILE A 11 -27.94 21.47 -43.57
C ILE A 11 -26.51 21.12 -44.05
N ARG A 12 -26.05 21.76 -45.15
CA ARG A 12 -24.77 21.39 -45.79
C ARG A 12 -23.56 22.15 -45.23
N ASP A 13 -23.79 23.20 -44.45
CA ASP A 13 -22.72 24.02 -43.85
C ASP A 13 -22.56 23.67 -42.38
N ARG A 14 -22.36 22.36 -42.09
CA ARG A 14 -21.88 21.95 -40.78
C ARG A 14 -20.49 22.54 -40.59
N ASN A 15 -20.38 23.50 -39.68
CA ASN A 15 -19.13 24.17 -39.35
C ASN A 15 -18.10 23.11 -38.91
N LYS A 16 -17.21 22.72 -39.84
CA LYS A 16 -16.24 21.66 -39.65
C LYS A 16 -15.34 21.92 -38.40
N GLY A 17 -15.07 23.20 -38.12
CA GLY A 17 -14.30 23.60 -36.93
C GLY A 17 -15.07 23.34 -35.63
N PHE A 18 -16.37 23.60 -35.58
CA PHE A 18 -17.21 23.31 -34.42
C PHE A 18 -17.34 21.80 -34.18
N LEU A 19 -17.52 21.03 -35.25
CA LEU A 19 -17.62 19.56 -35.17
C LEU A 19 -16.30 18.95 -34.76
N ALA A 20 -15.16 19.45 -35.23
CA ALA A 20 -13.84 19.02 -34.81
C ALA A 20 -13.56 19.35 -33.31
N GLY A 21 -13.96 20.56 -32.88
CA GLY A 21 -13.83 20.96 -31.47
C GLY A 21 -14.67 20.08 -30.54
N THR A 22 -15.92 19.81 -30.90
CA THR A 22 -16.82 18.93 -30.14
C THR A 22 -16.25 17.49 -30.06
N LEU A 23 -15.74 16.98 -31.19
CA LEU A 23 -15.11 15.65 -31.22
C LEU A 23 -13.89 15.60 -30.33
N ALA A 24 -13.04 16.62 -30.35
CA ALA A 24 -11.86 16.70 -29.50
C ALA A 24 -12.23 16.68 -27.99
N VAL A 25 -13.29 17.39 -27.59
CA VAL A 25 -13.80 17.38 -26.21
C VAL A 25 -14.33 15.98 -25.83
N VAL A 26 -15.11 15.34 -26.71
CA VAL A 26 -15.64 13.99 -26.45
C VAL A 26 -14.50 12.98 -26.31
N VAL A 27 -13.48 13.06 -27.17
CA VAL A 27 -12.29 12.19 -27.08
C VAL A 27 -11.53 12.44 -25.77
N ALA A 28 -11.36 13.71 -25.37
CA ALA A 28 -10.69 14.07 -24.13
C ALA A 28 -11.42 13.52 -22.89
N LEU A 29 -12.74 13.67 -22.84
CA LEU A 29 -13.59 13.16 -21.76
C LEU A 29 -13.58 11.63 -21.72
N SER A 30 -13.70 10.97 -22.88
CA SER A 30 -13.65 9.51 -22.97
C SER A 30 -12.29 8.97 -22.51
N TRP A 31 -11.21 9.61 -22.95
CA TRP A 31 -9.85 9.25 -22.50
C TRP A 31 -9.67 9.43 -21.00
N ALA A 32 -10.07 10.58 -20.45
CA ALA A 32 -9.99 10.85 -19.03
C ALA A 32 -10.78 9.83 -18.20
N THR A 33 -11.99 9.48 -18.65
CA THR A 33 -12.85 8.51 -17.96
C THR A 33 -12.24 7.12 -17.98
N VAL A 34 -11.77 6.64 -19.13
CA VAL A 34 -11.15 5.31 -19.28
C VAL A 34 -9.83 5.24 -18.49
N SER A 35 -8.99 6.27 -18.58
CA SER A 35 -7.72 6.35 -17.86
C SER A 35 -7.95 6.36 -16.34
N ASN A 36 -8.91 7.14 -15.86
CA ASN A 36 -9.24 7.21 -14.44
C ASN A 36 -9.82 5.88 -13.92
N TYR A 37 -10.69 5.23 -14.70
CA TYR A 37 -11.23 3.92 -14.37
C TYR A 37 -10.14 2.84 -14.29
N GLN A 38 -9.21 2.80 -15.25
CA GLN A 38 -8.08 1.87 -15.23
C GLN A 38 -7.15 2.13 -14.05
N SER A 39 -6.82 3.40 -13.78
CA SER A 39 -6.01 3.79 -12.61
C SER A 39 -6.68 3.38 -11.30
N TRP A 40 -7.98 3.59 -11.16
CA TRP A 40 -8.72 3.17 -9.96
C TRP A 40 -8.72 1.64 -9.79
N ARG A 41 -8.99 0.91 -10.85
CA ARG A 41 -9.04 -0.57 -10.81
C ARG A 41 -7.68 -1.21 -10.52
N ASN A 42 -6.63 -0.70 -11.13
CA ASN A 42 -5.27 -1.20 -10.88
C ASN A 42 -4.77 -0.73 -9.51
N GLY A 43 -5.12 0.49 -9.13
CA GLY A 43 -4.72 1.13 -7.89
C GLY A 43 -5.20 0.42 -6.63
N SER A 44 -6.44 -0.08 -6.62
CA SER A 44 -6.96 -0.81 -5.46
C SER A 44 -6.22 -2.13 -5.22
N VAL A 45 -5.90 -2.86 -6.29
CA VAL A 45 -5.20 -4.16 -6.18
C VAL A 45 -3.73 -3.97 -5.78
N GLU A 46 -3.05 -2.97 -6.34
CA GLU A 46 -1.64 -2.73 -6.04
C GLU A 46 -1.45 -2.06 -4.67
N TYR A 47 -2.39 -1.21 -4.27
CA TYR A 47 -2.42 -0.65 -2.91
C TYR A 47 -2.56 -1.76 -1.85
N GLU A 48 -3.51 -2.69 -2.03
CA GLU A 48 -3.64 -3.82 -1.12
C GLU A 48 -2.37 -4.67 -1.07
N ARG A 49 -1.72 -4.90 -2.22
CA ARG A 49 -0.46 -5.67 -2.27
C ARG A 49 0.69 -5.01 -1.52
N ALA A 50 0.76 -3.69 -1.55
CA ALA A 50 1.87 -2.97 -0.93
C ALA A 50 1.57 -2.54 0.52
N ALA A 51 0.38 -2.00 0.78
CA ALA A 51 0.02 -1.44 2.07
C ALA A 51 -0.37 -2.49 3.11
N LYS A 52 -1.05 -3.57 2.70
CA LYS A 52 -1.52 -4.60 3.63
C LYS A 52 -0.39 -5.34 4.34
N PRO A 53 0.66 -5.85 3.66
CA PRO A 53 1.79 -6.45 4.36
C PRO A 53 2.50 -5.48 5.30
N TRP A 54 2.66 -4.22 4.90
CA TRP A 54 3.27 -3.20 5.73
C TRP A 54 2.49 -2.96 7.03
N GLU A 55 1.16 -2.85 6.95
CA GLU A 55 0.28 -2.65 8.11
C GLU A 55 0.35 -3.84 9.05
N GLU A 56 0.12 -5.05 8.55
CA GLU A 56 0.11 -6.28 9.35
C GLU A 56 1.46 -6.56 10.00
N LEU A 57 2.58 -6.40 9.28
CA LEU A 57 3.92 -6.56 9.82
C LEU A 57 4.23 -5.52 10.91
N THR A 58 3.75 -4.27 10.74
CA THR A 58 3.95 -3.21 11.74
C THR A 58 3.20 -3.51 13.04
N VAL A 59 1.95 -3.97 12.95
CA VAL A 59 1.15 -4.39 14.11
C VAL A 59 1.81 -5.59 14.79
N ALA A 60 2.17 -6.62 14.02
CA ALA A 60 2.81 -7.82 14.55
C ALA A 60 4.14 -7.52 15.27
N ARG A 61 4.96 -6.59 14.73
CA ARG A 61 6.18 -6.13 15.38
C ARG A 61 5.89 -5.40 16.68
N PHE A 62 4.86 -4.56 16.71
CA PHE A 62 4.45 -3.88 17.94
C PHE A 62 4.00 -4.87 19.01
N ASP A 63 3.18 -5.86 18.65
CA ASP A 63 2.74 -6.93 19.55
C ASP A 63 3.95 -7.71 20.11
N ALA A 64 4.94 -8.02 19.26
CA ALA A 64 6.16 -8.71 19.68
C ALA A 64 6.98 -7.89 20.70
N LEU A 65 7.16 -6.59 20.45
CA LEU A 65 7.85 -5.68 21.37
C LEU A 65 7.11 -5.53 22.70
N GLN A 66 5.78 -5.46 22.67
CA GLN A 66 4.96 -5.39 23.88
C GLN A 66 5.07 -6.67 24.67
N THR A 67 4.95 -7.84 24.03
CA THR A 67 5.11 -9.14 24.70
C THR A 67 6.48 -9.28 25.34
N ARG A 68 7.55 -8.87 24.66
CA ARG A 68 8.91 -8.87 25.22
C ARG A 68 9.03 -7.96 26.45
N THR A 69 8.36 -6.84 26.42
CA THR A 69 8.29 -5.93 27.56
C THR A 69 7.54 -6.55 28.75
N ASP A 70 6.44 -7.24 28.48
CA ASP A 70 5.64 -7.93 29.49
C ASP A 70 6.41 -9.09 30.13
N GLU A 71 7.21 -9.86 29.36
CA GLU A 71 8.12 -10.89 29.87
C GLU A 71 9.12 -10.29 30.86
N THR A 72 9.70 -9.13 30.51
CA THR A 72 10.65 -8.43 31.37
C THR A 72 10.00 -7.95 32.68
N PHE A 73 8.79 -7.39 32.59
CA PHE A 73 8.03 -6.97 33.77
C PHE A 73 7.59 -8.15 34.65
N ALA A 74 7.25 -9.30 34.06
CA ALA A 74 6.91 -10.49 34.81
C ALA A 74 8.08 -10.98 35.68
N LEU A 75 9.31 -10.97 35.12
CA LEU A 75 10.52 -11.25 35.87
C LEU A 75 10.75 -10.25 37.01
N LEU A 76 10.66 -8.95 36.73
CA LEU A 76 10.88 -7.88 37.74
C LEU A 76 9.89 -7.95 38.88
N ARG A 77 8.64 -8.30 38.61
CA ARG A 77 7.57 -8.40 39.61
C ARG A 77 7.54 -9.75 40.33
N ARG A 78 8.35 -10.72 39.92
CA ARG A 78 8.33 -12.10 40.41
C ARG A 78 6.92 -12.69 40.41
N GLN A 79 6.15 -12.42 39.39
CA GLN A 79 4.77 -12.90 39.26
C GLN A 79 4.70 -14.12 38.34
N SER A 80 3.81 -15.06 38.67
CA SER A 80 3.54 -16.19 37.79
C SER A 80 2.86 -15.72 36.49
N VAL A 81 3.26 -16.31 35.37
CA VAL A 81 3.09 -15.77 34.01
C VAL A 81 1.84 -16.24 33.31
N VAL A 82 0.77 -16.61 34.01
CA VAL A 82 -0.49 -17.07 33.38
C VAL A 82 -1.09 -16.06 32.39
N HIS A 83 -0.90 -14.77 32.63
CA HIS A 83 -1.34 -13.70 31.71
C HIS A 83 -0.38 -13.55 30.52
N SER A 84 0.92 -13.73 30.73
CA SER A 84 1.95 -13.61 29.69
C SER A 84 1.83 -14.69 28.62
N SER A 85 1.50 -15.94 28.98
CA SER A 85 1.36 -17.02 28.01
C SER A 85 0.25 -16.76 26.98
N ARG A 86 -0.91 -16.24 27.42
CA ARG A 86 -1.99 -15.89 26.49
C ARG A 86 -1.67 -14.71 25.56
N ALA A 87 -0.95 -13.72 26.10
CA ALA A 87 -0.46 -12.61 25.31
C ALA A 87 0.56 -13.09 24.27
N PHE A 88 1.45 -14.01 24.65
CA PHE A 88 2.41 -14.61 23.75
C PHE A 88 1.74 -15.41 22.63
N ASP A 89 0.76 -16.25 22.94
CA ASP A 89 -0.01 -17.01 21.92
C ASP A 89 -0.65 -16.09 20.90
N GLY A 90 -1.23 -14.98 21.36
CA GLY A 90 -1.79 -13.94 20.49
C GLY A 90 -0.75 -13.29 19.59
N THR A 91 0.40 -12.94 20.15
CA THR A 91 1.54 -12.38 19.40
C THR A 91 2.11 -13.37 18.39
N TYR A 92 2.29 -14.64 18.79
CA TYR A 92 2.74 -15.67 17.85
C TYR A 92 1.81 -15.83 16.66
N ALA A 93 0.50 -15.82 16.91
CA ALA A 93 -0.51 -15.88 15.86
C ALA A 93 -0.48 -14.62 14.97
N SER A 94 -0.36 -13.42 15.56
CA SER A 94 -0.27 -12.14 14.85
C SER A 94 0.95 -12.10 13.92
N VAL A 95 2.14 -12.44 14.43
CA VAL A 95 3.38 -12.49 13.64
C VAL A 95 3.29 -13.54 12.54
N SER A 96 2.78 -14.73 12.85
CA SER A 96 2.63 -15.81 11.85
C SER A 96 1.68 -15.41 10.72
N ALA A 97 0.56 -14.74 11.03
CA ALA A 97 -0.38 -14.25 10.04
C ALA A 97 0.23 -13.14 9.17
N ALA A 98 0.95 -12.19 9.78
CA ALA A 98 1.63 -11.13 9.05
C ALA A 98 2.70 -11.66 8.09
N LEU A 99 3.48 -12.68 8.51
CA LEU A 99 4.44 -13.35 7.64
C LEU A 99 3.78 -14.10 6.49
N ALA A 100 2.62 -14.75 6.73
CA ALA A 100 1.85 -15.41 5.68
C ALA A 100 1.29 -14.38 4.68
N THR A 101 0.84 -13.22 5.16
CA THR A 101 0.41 -12.12 4.30
C THR A 101 1.58 -11.59 3.48
N ALA A 102 2.73 -11.34 4.09
CA ALA A 102 3.93 -10.90 3.36
C ALA A 102 4.33 -11.87 2.25
N GLU A 103 4.28 -13.19 2.52
CA GLU A 103 4.54 -14.25 1.52
C GLU A 103 3.52 -14.23 0.39
N ALA A 104 2.23 -14.13 0.69
CA ALA A 104 1.16 -14.09 -0.30
C ALA A 104 1.27 -12.90 -1.27
N TYR A 105 1.85 -11.80 -0.80
CA TYR A 105 2.05 -10.58 -1.60
C TYR A 105 3.46 -10.43 -2.17
N GLY A 106 4.29 -11.48 -2.12
CA GLY A 106 5.59 -11.56 -2.80
C GLY A 106 6.75 -10.96 -1.99
N GLY A 107 6.64 -10.97 -0.67
CA GLY A 107 7.76 -10.61 0.22
C GLY A 107 8.99 -11.50 0.02
N GLU A 108 10.15 -11.02 0.43
CA GLU A 108 11.43 -11.72 0.28
C GLU A 108 11.43 -13.02 1.10
N GLN A 109 11.43 -14.17 0.41
CA GLN A 109 11.26 -15.49 1.02
C GLN A 109 12.32 -15.78 2.08
N GLN A 110 13.57 -15.39 1.83
CA GLN A 110 14.67 -15.62 2.77
C GLN A 110 14.46 -14.90 4.10
N LEU A 111 13.94 -13.65 4.06
CA LEU A 111 13.61 -12.90 5.27
C LEU A 111 12.40 -13.52 5.99
N ILE A 112 11.40 -13.97 5.24
CA ILE A 112 10.21 -14.61 5.82
C ILE A 112 10.57 -15.91 6.54
N ASP A 113 11.39 -16.74 5.93
CA ASP A 113 11.84 -18.00 6.53
C ASP A 113 12.71 -17.74 7.76
N GLY A 114 13.64 -16.78 7.69
CA GLY A 114 14.43 -16.35 8.84
C GLY A 114 13.57 -15.85 10.00
N ALA A 115 12.55 -15.05 9.70
CA ALA A 115 11.61 -14.56 10.72
C ALA A 115 10.80 -15.71 11.36
N ARG A 116 10.37 -16.69 10.56
CA ARG A 116 9.67 -17.89 11.07
C ARG A 116 10.55 -18.73 11.98
N ASP A 117 11.81 -18.90 11.61
CA ASP A 117 12.76 -19.65 12.42
C ASP A 117 13.05 -18.92 13.74
N ALA A 118 13.29 -17.61 13.69
CA ALA A 118 13.48 -16.79 14.87
C ALA A 118 12.24 -16.78 15.78
N LEU A 119 11.04 -16.71 15.21
CA LEU A 119 9.78 -16.79 15.95
C LEU A 119 9.61 -18.13 16.67
N ARG A 120 9.93 -19.24 16.01
CA ARG A 120 9.87 -20.59 16.63
C ARG A 120 10.87 -20.73 17.77
N THR A 121 12.08 -20.22 17.58
CA THR A 121 13.11 -20.26 18.62
C THR A 121 12.71 -19.40 19.81
N TRP A 122 12.18 -18.19 19.57
CA TRP A 122 11.66 -17.35 20.65
C TRP A 122 10.49 -18.01 21.39
N ALA A 123 9.60 -18.72 20.70
CA ALA A 123 8.51 -19.48 21.34
C ALA A 123 9.01 -20.60 22.24
N TYR A 124 10.07 -21.29 21.84
CA TYR A 124 10.72 -22.29 22.70
C TYR A 124 11.28 -21.66 23.99
N GLU A 125 12.00 -20.56 23.84
CA GLU A 125 12.60 -19.84 24.97
C GLU A 125 11.59 -19.19 25.89
N HIS A 126 10.46 -18.69 25.32
CA HIS A 126 9.34 -18.22 26.11
C HIS A 126 8.79 -19.31 27.04
N ASN A 127 8.63 -20.53 26.54
CA ASN A 127 8.17 -21.66 27.36
C ASN A 127 9.17 -22.00 28.48
N GLU A 128 10.48 -21.96 28.22
CA GLU A 128 11.51 -22.14 29.21
C GLU A 128 11.47 -21.04 30.30
N LEU A 129 11.29 -19.78 29.87
CA LEU A 129 11.12 -18.65 30.76
C LEU A 129 9.88 -18.81 31.67
N VAL A 130 8.75 -19.19 31.09
CA VAL A 130 7.51 -19.45 31.84
C VAL A 130 7.71 -20.59 32.85
N GLY A 131 8.40 -21.63 32.45
CA GLY A 131 8.77 -22.76 33.35
C GLY A 131 9.63 -22.30 34.52
N ALA A 132 10.67 -21.50 34.26
CA ALA A 132 11.56 -20.96 35.30
C ALA A 132 10.83 -20.04 36.27
N LEU A 133 9.97 -19.14 35.76
CA LEU A 133 9.17 -18.23 36.60
C LEU A 133 8.16 -18.97 37.47
N ASN A 134 7.50 -20.01 36.93
CA ASN A 134 6.50 -20.80 37.66
C ASN A 134 7.15 -21.70 38.74
N SER A 135 8.39 -22.16 38.52
CA SER A 135 9.15 -22.88 39.51
C SER A 135 9.84 -22.01 40.57
N GLY A 136 9.78 -20.67 40.42
CA GLY A 136 10.47 -19.72 41.28
C GLY A 136 11.97 -19.61 41.03
N SER A 137 12.49 -20.16 39.92
CA SER A 137 13.89 -20.11 39.52
C SER A 137 14.24 -18.78 38.84
N TYR A 138 14.14 -17.69 39.60
CA TYR A 138 14.27 -16.31 39.04
C TYR A 138 15.67 -16.00 38.48
N GLU A 139 16.74 -16.65 39.00
CA GLU A 139 18.07 -16.49 38.42
C GLU A 139 18.14 -17.07 37.02
N GLN A 140 17.59 -18.27 36.82
CA GLN A 140 17.50 -18.90 35.51
C GLN A 140 16.63 -18.06 34.54
N ALA A 141 15.50 -17.54 35.03
CA ALA A 141 14.64 -16.64 34.24
C ALA A 141 15.39 -15.35 33.84
N ALA A 142 16.25 -14.81 34.73
CA ALA A 142 17.08 -13.65 34.44
C ALA A 142 18.16 -13.95 33.40
N GLU A 143 18.78 -15.12 33.47
CA GLU A 143 19.74 -15.56 32.45
C GLU A 143 19.11 -15.66 31.07
N LEU A 144 17.90 -16.18 30.96
CA LEU A 144 17.18 -16.27 29.69
C LEU A 144 16.82 -14.89 29.10
N LEU A 145 16.53 -13.90 29.96
CA LEU A 145 16.06 -12.57 29.49
C LEU A 145 17.17 -11.54 29.35
N VAL A 146 18.17 -11.52 30.28
CA VAL A 146 19.04 -10.35 30.50
C VAL A 146 20.49 -10.60 30.13
N SER A 147 20.93 -11.85 30.08
CA SER A 147 22.33 -12.12 29.74
C SER A 147 22.64 -11.67 28.32
N GLY A 148 23.49 -10.66 28.18
CA GLY A 148 23.84 -10.01 26.90
C GLY A 148 24.61 -10.98 25.95
N GLY A 149 23.98 -11.98 25.49
CA GLY A 149 24.41 -13.16 24.76
C GLY A 149 23.63 -14.39 25.21
N GLY A 150 22.67 -14.22 26.12
CA GLY A 150 21.77 -15.28 26.58
C GLY A 150 20.88 -15.76 25.42
N ALA A 151 20.53 -17.02 25.48
CA ALA A 151 19.77 -17.72 24.46
C ALA A 151 18.50 -16.96 24.05
N GLY A 152 17.79 -16.31 25.02
CA GLY A 152 16.50 -15.64 24.77
C GLY A 152 16.52 -14.25 24.13
N GLU A 153 17.64 -13.56 24.15
CA GLU A 153 17.72 -12.22 23.53
C GLU A 153 18.02 -12.30 22.01
N ALA A 154 18.82 -13.27 21.61
CA ALA A 154 19.26 -13.38 20.22
C ALA A 154 18.12 -13.68 19.23
N PRO A 155 17.20 -14.64 19.46
CA PRO A 155 16.10 -14.93 18.55
C PRO A 155 15.10 -13.78 18.46
N PHE A 156 14.78 -13.11 19.57
CA PHE A 156 13.90 -11.94 19.55
C PHE A 156 14.51 -10.79 18.75
N ARG A 157 15.80 -10.50 18.92
CA ARG A 157 16.51 -9.47 18.14
C ARG A 157 16.55 -9.79 16.65
N GLU A 158 16.77 -11.07 16.32
CA GLU A 158 16.75 -11.54 14.94
C GLU A 158 15.36 -11.38 14.32
N LEU A 159 14.31 -11.77 15.05
CA LEU A 159 12.93 -11.55 14.64
C LEU A 159 12.63 -10.07 14.42
N ASP A 160 12.94 -9.21 15.39
CA ASP A 160 12.70 -7.77 15.30
C ASP A 160 13.45 -7.12 14.14
N ALA A 161 14.72 -7.48 13.94
CA ALA A 161 15.53 -6.99 12.83
C ALA A 161 14.97 -7.45 11.47
N THR A 162 14.50 -8.68 11.38
CA THR A 162 13.95 -9.23 10.14
C THR A 162 12.58 -8.64 9.82
N LEU A 163 11.70 -8.51 10.82
CA LEU A 163 10.43 -7.80 10.66
C LEU A 163 10.66 -6.34 10.24
N SER A 164 11.66 -5.67 10.82
CA SER A 164 12.02 -4.30 10.42
C SER A 164 12.43 -4.19 8.96
N LYS A 165 13.19 -5.16 8.44
CA LYS A 165 13.59 -5.21 7.02
C LYS A 165 12.38 -5.47 6.12
N LEU A 166 11.51 -6.41 6.48
CA LEU A 166 10.27 -6.68 5.74
C LEU A 166 9.34 -5.46 5.70
N ILE A 167 9.22 -4.74 6.82
CA ILE A 167 8.46 -3.48 6.90
C ILE A 167 9.06 -2.42 5.98
N ALA A 168 10.39 -2.26 5.98
CA ALA A 168 11.09 -1.30 5.12
C ALA A 168 10.87 -1.62 3.63
N SER A 169 11.04 -2.87 3.23
CA SER A 169 10.79 -3.35 1.86
C SER A 169 9.34 -3.11 1.41
N SER A 170 8.36 -3.46 2.26
CA SER A 170 6.94 -3.22 1.97
C SER A 170 6.61 -1.72 1.87
N ARG A 171 7.25 -0.87 2.69
CA ARG A 171 7.10 0.59 2.64
C ARG A 171 7.66 1.16 1.34
N GLU A 172 8.83 0.71 0.90
CA GLU A 172 9.42 1.13 -0.38
C GLU A 172 8.51 0.78 -1.55
N GLY A 173 7.93 -0.43 -1.56
CA GLY A 173 6.93 -0.83 -2.54
C GLY A 173 5.70 0.09 -2.56
N THR A 174 5.21 0.47 -1.38
CA THR A 174 4.09 1.40 -1.24
C THR A 174 4.43 2.80 -1.76
N GLN A 175 5.61 3.31 -1.47
CA GLN A 175 6.08 4.62 -1.98
C GLN A 175 6.24 4.62 -3.49
N ALA A 176 6.86 3.59 -4.06
CA ALA A 176 7.01 3.44 -5.50
C ALA A 176 5.65 3.43 -6.22
N TYR A 177 4.65 2.76 -5.63
CA TYR A 177 3.28 2.78 -6.13
C TYR A 177 2.65 4.19 -6.09
N ILE A 178 2.80 4.92 -4.99
CA ILE A 178 2.28 6.29 -4.84
C ILE A 178 2.91 7.19 -5.90
N ASP A 179 4.22 7.13 -6.10
CA ASP A 179 4.94 7.93 -7.09
C ASP A 179 4.48 7.61 -8.52
N ALA A 180 4.34 6.34 -8.86
CA ALA A 180 3.82 5.92 -10.16
C ALA A 180 2.39 6.39 -10.41
N SER A 181 1.53 6.40 -9.38
CA SER A 181 0.16 6.87 -9.48
C SER A 181 0.07 8.39 -9.68
N LEU A 182 0.95 9.15 -9.03
CA LEU A 182 1.07 10.60 -9.20
C LEU A 182 1.55 10.97 -10.61
N ASP A 183 2.53 10.24 -11.15
CA ASP A 183 3.02 10.47 -12.51
C ASP A 183 1.98 10.14 -13.57
N ALA A 184 1.21 9.06 -13.40
CA ALA A 184 0.08 8.74 -14.27
C ALA A 184 -0.96 9.87 -14.27
N THR A 185 -1.28 10.44 -13.10
CA THR A 185 -2.22 11.55 -12.97
C THR A 185 -1.72 12.82 -13.67
N ARG A 186 -0.42 13.11 -13.62
CA ARG A 186 0.19 14.24 -14.35
C ARG A 186 0.08 14.07 -15.85
N GLN A 187 0.31 12.88 -16.38
CA GLN A 187 0.17 12.60 -17.82
C GLN A 187 -1.25 12.80 -18.30
N VAL A 188 -2.25 12.32 -17.56
CA VAL A 188 -3.67 12.51 -17.90
C VAL A 188 -4.02 13.99 -17.93
N SER A 189 -3.60 14.77 -16.93
CA SER A 189 -3.85 16.21 -16.86
C SER A 189 -3.22 16.96 -18.04
N ALA A 190 -2.01 16.61 -18.45
CA ALA A 190 -1.32 17.22 -19.59
C ALA A 190 -2.05 16.94 -20.92
N VAL A 191 -2.49 15.70 -21.14
CA VAL A 191 -3.25 15.31 -22.35
C VAL A 191 -4.60 16.04 -22.41
N VAL A 192 -5.33 16.08 -21.29
CA VAL A 192 -6.62 16.80 -21.23
C VAL A 192 -6.44 18.30 -21.49
N ALA A 193 -5.41 18.93 -20.90
CA ALA A 193 -5.11 20.34 -21.13
C ALA A 193 -4.78 20.61 -22.61
N PHE A 194 -3.96 19.76 -23.22
CA PHE A 194 -3.62 19.88 -24.66
C PHE A 194 -4.85 19.73 -25.56
N LEU A 195 -5.68 18.73 -25.35
CA LEU A 195 -6.90 18.50 -26.12
C LEU A 195 -7.92 19.63 -25.92
N SER A 196 -8.01 20.17 -24.71
CA SER A 196 -8.88 21.32 -24.43
C SER A 196 -8.42 22.57 -25.16
N MET A 197 -7.11 22.86 -25.18
CA MET A 197 -6.54 23.96 -25.94
C MET A 197 -6.78 23.80 -27.45
N LEU A 198 -6.61 22.58 -27.97
CA LEU A 198 -6.89 22.27 -29.37
C LEU A 198 -8.37 22.52 -29.72
N ALA A 199 -9.29 22.10 -28.84
CA ALA A 199 -10.72 22.32 -29.01
C ALA A 199 -11.07 23.82 -29.07
N VAL A 200 -10.47 24.64 -28.20
CA VAL A 200 -10.64 26.10 -28.18
C VAL A 200 -10.17 26.72 -29.51
N VAL A 201 -8.96 26.33 -29.98
CA VAL A 201 -8.41 26.82 -31.24
C VAL A 201 -9.28 26.42 -32.45
N CYS A 202 -9.74 25.16 -32.51
CA CYS A 202 -10.64 24.69 -33.57
C CYS A 202 -11.98 25.45 -33.58
N THR A 203 -12.53 25.69 -32.40
CA THR A 203 -13.80 26.47 -32.28
C THR A 203 -13.59 27.91 -32.71
N TRP A 204 -12.50 28.55 -32.29
CA TRP A 204 -12.16 29.92 -32.66
C TRP A 204 -11.96 30.08 -34.17
N LEU A 205 -11.21 29.15 -34.80
CA LEU A 205 -11.01 29.15 -36.26
C LEU A 205 -12.33 28.92 -36.99
N GLY A 206 -13.23 28.09 -36.48
CA GLY A 206 -14.54 27.86 -37.03
C GLY A 206 -15.45 29.10 -37.00
N ILE A 207 -15.38 29.87 -35.91
CA ILE A 207 -16.17 31.13 -35.75
C ILE A 207 -15.57 32.26 -36.59
N ARG A 208 -14.24 32.43 -36.58
CA ARG A 208 -13.54 33.48 -37.32
C ARG A 208 -13.88 33.42 -38.83
N ARG A 209 -13.99 32.25 -39.41
CA ARG A 209 -14.33 32.05 -40.81
C ARG A 209 -15.75 32.53 -41.16
N ARG A 210 -16.68 32.43 -40.21
CA ARG A 210 -18.06 32.92 -40.39
C ARG A 210 -18.16 34.44 -40.19
N LEU A 211 -17.38 35.00 -39.24
CA LEU A 211 -17.39 36.46 -39.05
C LEU A 211 -16.85 37.19 -40.27
N GLY A 212 -15.92 36.64 -41.04
CA GLY A 212 -15.41 37.21 -42.28
C GLY A 212 -16.40 37.14 -43.47
N GLU A 213 -17.49 36.37 -43.35
CA GLU A 213 -18.55 36.33 -44.36
C GLU A 213 -19.67 37.38 -44.10
N TYR A 214 -19.67 37.99 -42.90
CA TYR A 214 -20.69 39.01 -42.50
C TYR A 214 -20.11 40.43 -42.36
N LEU A 215 -18.80 40.62 -42.54
CA LEU A 215 -18.12 41.93 -42.66
C LEU A 215 -17.68 42.16 -44.10
#